data_07ca7fe35f7f34e80f3cbadace49fa19
#
_entry.id   07ca7fe35f7f34e80f3cbadace49fa19
#
_cell.length_a   1.000
_cell.length_b   1.000
_cell.length_c   1.000
_cell.angle_alpha   90.00
_cell.angle_beta   90.00
_cell.angle_gamma   90.00
#
_symmetry.space_group_name_H-M   'P 1'
#
loop_
_entity.id
_entity.type
_entity.pdbx_description
1 polymer ?
#
loop_
_entity_poly.entity_id
_entity_poly.type
_entity_poly.pdbx_seq_one_letter_code
_entity_poly.pdbx_strand_id
1 'polypeptide(L)'
;FETAAFAEQQGAPYFIFDVQTHYVSSHFDPTDAEDNRKGAVAKQALLSLRRWIKESGLNPKLAGDRGTIDDLSWKNFVKEVFLDSETTIGLISTPPGPYPQEAVVPPNEMAHIRDEINRLAQSQRMLAHGLVTPQLGAADLEFMAMQAETLKIDAWKCYTGSCPKGFDRGWWMDDERIAYPMLEQARKLNIKR
;
A
#
# COMPACT_ATOMS: atom_id res chain seq x y z
N PHE A 1 -18.44 13.47 -1.30
CA PHE A 1 -19.61 13.97 -2.05
C PHE A 1 -19.23 14.38 -3.50
N GLU A 2 -18.07 14.98 -3.73
CA GLU A 2 -17.60 15.36 -5.08
C GLU A 2 -17.27 14.15 -5.97
N THR A 3 -16.89 13.03 -5.39
CA THR A 3 -16.50 11.81 -6.10
C THR A 3 -17.67 11.05 -6.72
N ALA A 4 -18.84 11.09 -6.11
CA ALA A 4 -20.05 10.51 -6.71
C ALA A 4 -20.49 11.30 -7.95
N ALA A 5 -20.37 12.63 -7.90
CA ALA A 5 -20.66 13.50 -9.05
C ALA A 5 -19.67 13.25 -10.22
N PHE A 6 -18.42 12.87 -9.91
CA PHE A 6 -17.43 12.54 -10.93
C PHE A 6 -17.76 11.22 -11.66
N ALA A 7 -18.25 10.20 -10.95
CA ALA A 7 -18.69 8.94 -11.55
C ALA A 7 -19.92 9.16 -12.47
N GLU A 8 -20.85 10.01 -12.07
CA GLU A 8 -21.99 10.40 -12.91
C GLU A 8 -21.56 11.13 -14.21
N GLN A 9 -20.52 12.00 -14.13
CA GLN A 9 -19.99 12.71 -15.30
C GLN A 9 -19.31 11.77 -16.31
N GLN A 10 -18.80 10.62 -15.86
CA GLN A 10 -18.18 9.61 -16.74
C GLN A 10 -19.19 8.65 -17.35
N GLY A 11 -20.48 8.78 -17.01
CA GLY A 11 -21.54 7.88 -17.50
C GLY A 11 -21.45 6.45 -16.97
N ALA A 12 -20.61 6.20 -15.97
CA ALA A 12 -20.54 4.91 -15.31
C ALA A 12 -21.79 4.66 -14.46
N PRO A 13 -22.45 3.50 -14.60
CA PRO A 13 -23.67 3.19 -13.87
C PRO A 13 -23.44 2.90 -12.37
N TYR A 14 -22.18 2.86 -11.93
CA TYR A 14 -21.76 2.52 -10.58
C TYR A 14 -20.46 3.24 -10.18
N PHE A 15 -20.26 3.34 -8.88
CA PHE A 15 -19.05 3.89 -8.27
C PHE A 15 -18.17 2.73 -7.78
N ILE A 16 -16.93 2.66 -8.28
CA ILE A 16 -15.97 1.65 -7.85
C ILE A 16 -14.91 2.30 -6.96
N PHE A 17 -14.83 1.83 -5.73
CA PHE A 17 -13.76 2.15 -4.80
C PHE A 17 -12.91 0.90 -4.56
N ASP A 18 -11.70 0.86 -5.13
CA ASP A 18 -10.75 -0.20 -4.88
C ASP A 18 -9.93 0.12 -3.62
N VAL A 19 -10.21 -0.61 -2.54
CA VAL A 19 -9.64 -0.35 -1.21
C VAL A 19 -8.25 -0.96 -1.00
N GLN A 20 -7.70 -1.65 -1.99
CA GLN A 20 -6.40 -2.33 -1.84
C GLN A 20 -5.65 -2.46 -3.16
N THR A 21 -5.15 -1.34 -3.65
CA THR A 21 -4.34 -1.29 -4.87
C THR A 21 -2.85 -1.34 -4.54
N HIS A 22 -2.04 -1.94 -5.41
CA HIS A 22 -0.60 -2.10 -5.21
C HIS A 22 0.19 -1.77 -6.46
N TYR A 23 1.35 -1.18 -6.26
CA TYR A 23 2.44 -1.11 -7.24
C TYR A 23 3.75 -1.49 -6.53
N VAL A 24 4.87 -1.51 -7.25
CA VAL A 24 6.19 -1.74 -6.66
C VAL A 24 7.03 -0.47 -6.82
N SER A 25 7.61 -0.02 -5.71
CA SER A 25 8.49 1.14 -5.71
C SER A 25 9.70 0.92 -6.62
N SER A 26 10.09 1.98 -7.33
CA SER A 26 11.33 1.97 -8.13
C SER A 26 12.61 1.84 -7.26
N HIS A 27 12.49 2.13 -5.97
CA HIS A 27 13.58 1.95 -4.99
C HIS A 27 13.68 0.51 -4.47
N PHE A 28 12.72 -0.33 -4.85
CA PHE A 28 12.71 -1.73 -4.51
C PHE A 28 13.50 -2.52 -5.56
N ASP A 29 14.83 -2.47 -5.46
CA ASP A 29 15.70 -3.25 -6.34
C ASP A 29 15.97 -4.63 -5.73
N PRO A 30 15.42 -5.71 -6.33
CA PRO A 30 15.68 -7.07 -5.86
C PRO A 30 17.12 -7.52 -6.11
N THR A 31 17.93 -6.72 -6.82
CA THR A 31 19.32 -7.01 -7.14
C THR A 31 20.31 -6.24 -6.28
N ASP A 32 19.83 -5.32 -5.43
CA ASP A 32 20.68 -4.54 -4.54
C ASP A 32 21.40 -5.46 -3.55
N ALA A 33 22.70 -5.64 -3.78
CA ALA A 33 23.56 -6.54 -3.02
C ALA A 33 24.03 -5.92 -1.68
N GLU A 34 23.89 -4.61 -1.48
CA GLU A 34 24.34 -3.95 -0.26
C GLU A 34 23.42 -4.19 0.93
N ASP A 35 22.13 -4.46 0.67
CA ASP A 35 21.20 -4.88 1.70
C ASP A 35 20.72 -6.32 1.49
N ASN A 36 21.54 -7.28 1.84
CA ASN A 36 21.29 -8.71 1.68
C ASN A 36 19.93 -9.20 2.26
N ARG A 37 19.31 -8.46 3.18
CA ARG A 37 17.98 -8.79 3.73
C ARG A 37 16.87 -8.22 2.89
N LYS A 38 16.97 -6.96 2.49
CA LYS A 38 15.98 -6.33 1.61
C LYS A 38 16.00 -7.00 0.25
N GLY A 39 17.19 -7.20 -0.34
CA GLY A 39 17.33 -7.89 -1.62
C GLY A 39 16.79 -9.32 -1.62
N ALA A 40 17.01 -10.10 -0.57
CA ALA A 40 16.50 -11.47 -0.47
C ALA A 40 14.97 -11.51 -0.32
N VAL A 41 14.40 -10.65 0.53
CA VAL A 41 12.95 -10.53 0.72
C VAL A 41 12.30 -10.00 -0.55
N ALA A 42 12.87 -8.99 -1.18
CA ALA A 42 12.41 -8.42 -2.43
C ALA A 42 12.41 -9.44 -3.56
N LYS A 43 13.51 -10.17 -3.72
CA LYS A 43 13.62 -11.25 -4.70
C LYS A 43 12.59 -12.34 -4.47
N GLN A 44 12.39 -12.76 -3.23
CA GLN A 44 11.40 -13.77 -2.89
C GLN A 44 9.98 -13.27 -3.14
N ALA A 45 9.68 -12.03 -2.78
CA ALA A 45 8.38 -11.40 -3.03
C ALA A 45 8.11 -11.31 -4.55
N LEU A 46 9.09 -10.88 -5.34
CA LEU A 46 8.98 -10.81 -6.79
C LEU A 46 8.78 -12.19 -7.43
N LEU A 47 9.52 -13.20 -6.98
CA LEU A 47 9.34 -14.59 -7.46
C LEU A 47 7.96 -15.13 -7.11
N SER A 48 7.49 -14.87 -5.89
CA SER A 48 6.15 -15.26 -5.44
C SER A 48 5.05 -14.55 -6.23
N LEU A 49 5.22 -13.27 -6.49
CA LEU A 49 4.29 -12.47 -7.28
C LEU A 49 4.24 -12.96 -8.73
N ARG A 50 5.39 -13.19 -9.37
CA ARG A 50 5.46 -13.75 -10.73
C ARG A 50 4.79 -15.11 -10.84
N ARG A 51 5.05 -15.97 -9.86
CA ARG A 51 4.41 -17.28 -9.78
C ARG A 51 2.90 -17.15 -9.62
N TRP A 52 2.45 -16.30 -8.71
CA TRP A 52 1.04 -16.06 -8.47
C TRP A 52 0.33 -15.50 -9.70
N ILE A 53 0.90 -14.52 -10.39
CA ILE A 53 0.36 -13.95 -11.63
C ILE A 53 0.24 -15.07 -12.70
N LYS A 54 1.28 -15.88 -12.87
CA LYS A 54 1.30 -16.97 -13.85
C LYS A 54 0.26 -18.05 -13.53
N GLU A 55 0.11 -18.41 -12.26
CA GLU A 55 -0.80 -19.48 -11.82
C GLU A 55 -2.26 -19.00 -11.76
N SER A 56 -2.51 -17.74 -11.43
CA SER A 56 -3.86 -17.20 -11.28
C SER A 56 -4.52 -16.78 -12.60
N GLY A 57 -3.74 -16.60 -13.65
CA GLY A 57 -4.25 -16.11 -14.94
C GLY A 57 -4.90 -14.71 -14.90
N LEU A 58 -4.68 -13.96 -13.83
CA LEU A 58 -5.33 -12.68 -13.57
C LEU A 58 -5.01 -11.60 -14.62
N ASN A 59 -3.85 -11.68 -15.26
CA ASN A 59 -3.52 -10.81 -16.38
C ASN A 59 -2.71 -11.58 -17.42
N PRO A 60 -3.30 -11.94 -18.57
CA PRO A 60 -2.58 -12.65 -19.62
C PRO A 60 -1.36 -11.90 -20.16
N LYS A 61 -1.33 -10.56 -20.06
CA LYS A 61 -0.17 -9.74 -20.46
C LYS A 61 0.99 -9.87 -19.48
N LEU A 62 0.71 -10.11 -18.21
CA LEU A 62 1.70 -10.34 -17.16
C LEU A 62 2.07 -11.83 -17.01
N ALA A 63 1.24 -12.73 -17.53
CA ALA A 63 1.46 -14.18 -17.49
C ALA A 63 2.55 -14.66 -18.46
N GLY A 64 3.06 -13.82 -19.37
CA GLY A 64 4.14 -14.14 -20.29
C GLY A 64 5.53 -14.08 -19.65
N ASP A 65 6.56 -14.54 -20.37
CA ASP A 65 7.97 -14.53 -19.95
C ASP A 65 8.56 -13.10 -19.84
N ARG A 66 7.75 -12.06 -20.00
CA ARG A 66 8.16 -10.65 -20.07
C ARG A 66 7.86 -9.83 -18.83
N GLY A 67 7.28 -10.43 -17.76
CA GLY A 67 7.00 -9.68 -16.54
C GLY A 67 8.30 -9.19 -15.87
N THR A 68 8.58 -7.91 -15.98
CA THR A 68 9.68 -7.22 -15.31
C THR A 68 9.16 -6.46 -14.10
N ILE A 69 10.04 -5.99 -13.25
CA ILE A 69 9.63 -5.13 -12.12
C ILE A 69 9.06 -3.80 -12.63
N ASP A 70 9.47 -3.34 -13.80
CA ASP A 70 8.97 -2.11 -14.44
C ASP A 70 7.48 -2.22 -14.79
N ASP A 71 6.99 -3.43 -15.08
CA ASP A 71 5.56 -3.66 -15.33
C ASP A 71 4.71 -3.42 -14.08
N LEU A 72 5.33 -3.47 -12.89
CA LEU A 72 4.70 -3.20 -11.60
C LEU A 72 4.91 -1.76 -11.14
N SER A 73 5.49 -0.90 -11.99
CA SER A 73 5.74 0.50 -11.67
C SER A 73 4.43 1.29 -11.49
N TRP A 74 4.51 2.41 -10.76
CA TRP A 74 3.35 3.27 -10.53
C TRP A 74 2.70 3.83 -11.82
N LYS A 75 3.47 3.96 -12.91
CA LYS A 75 2.92 4.40 -14.22
C LYS A 75 2.00 3.36 -14.83
N ASN A 76 2.41 2.10 -14.81
CA ASN A 76 1.57 0.98 -15.25
C ASN A 76 0.39 0.78 -14.30
N PHE A 77 0.60 0.94 -13.01
CA PHE A 77 -0.47 0.96 -12.02
C PHE A 77 -1.56 2.00 -12.35
N VAL A 78 -1.19 3.24 -12.66
CA VAL A 78 -2.16 4.28 -13.05
C VAL A 78 -2.93 3.87 -14.32
N LYS A 79 -2.21 3.32 -15.30
CA LYS A 79 -2.85 2.83 -16.53
C LYS A 79 -3.88 1.74 -16.23
N GLU A 80 -3.49 0.71 -15.49
CA GLU A 80 -4.35 -0.45 -15.24
C GLU A 80 -5.53 -0.11 -14.32
N VAL A 81 -5.30 0.69 -13.28
CA VAL A 81 -6.32 1.02 -12.28
C VAL A 81 -7.31 2.07 -12.79
N PHE A 82 -6.87 3.05 -13.59
CA PHE A 82 -7.72 4.19 -13.94
C PHE A 82 -7.98 4.40 -15.43
N LEU A 83 -7.13 3.87 -16.31
CA LEU A 83 -7.30 4.06 -17.74
C LEU A 83 -7.85 2.81 -18.44
N ASP A 84 -7.50 1.62 -17.94
CA ASP A 84 -7.96 0.34 -18.48
C ASP A 84 -9.11 -0.28 -17.64
N SER A 85 -9.57 0.41 -16.59
CA SER A 85 -10.66 -0.03 -15.72
C SER A 85 -11.63 1.11 -15.41
N GLU A 86 -12.75 0.78 -14.79
CA GLU A 86 -13.79 1.72 -14.37
C GLU A 86 -13.63 2.16 -12.90
N THR A 87 -12.45 1.95 -12.31
CA THR A 87 -12.17 2.35 -10.92
C THR A 87 -12.29 3.86 -10.77
N THR A 88 -13.18 4.28 -9.88
CA THR A 88 -13.42 5.70 -9.60
C THR A 88 -12.41 6.24 -8.60
N ILE A 89 -12.17 5.52 -7.51
CA ILE A 89 -11.15 5.84 -6.48
C ILE A 89 -10.37 4.58 -6.15
N GLY A 90 -9.06 4.72 -6.00
CA GLY A 90 -8.17 3.69 -5.48
C GLY A 90 -7.59 4.10 -4.12
N LEU A 91 -7.21 3.11 -3.31
CA LEU A 91 -6.47 3.30 -2.08
C LEU A 91 -5.14 2.55 -2.20
N ILE A 92 -4.02 3.30 -2.28
CA ILE A 92 -2.69 2.71 -2.36
C ILE A 92 -2.37 2.00 -1.07
N SER A 93 -1.99 0.76 -1.19
CA SER A 93 -1.55 -0.10 -0.11
C SER A 93 -0.20 -0.72 -0.45
N THR A 94 0.39 -1.47 0.47
CA THR A 94 1.64 -2.19 0.26
C THR A 94 1.53 -3.61 0.83
N PRO A 95 2.24 -4.59 0.25
CA PRO A 95 2.44 -5.88 0.90
C PRO A 95 3.09 -5.71 2.29
N PRO A 96 2.88 -6.66 3.20
CA PRO A 96 3.42 -6.58 4.55
C PRO A 96 4.95 -6.56 4.54
N GLY A 97 5.54 -5.74 5.39
CA GLY A 97 6.95 -5.74 5.74
C GLY A 97 7.12 -5.80 7.25
N PRO A 98 8.30 -6.16 7.76
CA PRO A 98 8.55 -6.18 9.20
C PRO A 98 8.53 -4.79 9.82
N TYR A 99 8.86 -3.78 9.04
CA TYR A 99 8.90 -2.38 9.44
C TYR A 99 8.22 -1.51 8.37
N PRO A 100 7.45 -0.47 8.77
CA PRO A 100 6.77 0.40 7.83
C PRO A 100 7.70 1.06 6.80
N GLN A 101 8.91 1.46 7.22
CA GLN A 101 9.90 2.12 6.35
C GLN A 101 10.57 1.17 5.36
N GLU A 102 10.52 -0.14 5.64
CA GLU A 102 11.09 -1.20 4.80
C GLU A 102 10.01 -1.89 3.94
N ALA A 103 8.81 -1.34 3.90
CA ALA A 103 7.74 -1.85 3.05
C ALA A 103 8.08 -1.72 1.56
N VAL A 104 7.50 -2.58 0.74
CA VAL A 104 7.67 -2.54 -0.73
C VAL A 104 7.34 -1.18 -1.30
N VAL A 105 6.34 -0.51 -0.74
CA VAL A 105 6.04 0.90 -0.98
C VAL A 105 5.94 1.59 0.37
N PRO A 106 6.94 2.37 0.78
CA PRO A 106 6.92 3.08 2.06
C PRO A 106 5.81 4.14 2.12
N PRO A 107 5.34 4.52 3.33
CA PRO A 107 4.24 5.48 3.49
C PRO A 107 4.45 6.83 2.80
N ASN A 108 5.68 7.36 2.85
CA ASN A 108 6.03 8.62 2.18
C ASN A 108 5.90 8.53 0.66
N GLU A 109 6.24 7.41 0.06
CA GLU A 109 6.09 7.19 -1.36
C GLU A 109 4.61 7.00 -1.73
N MET A 110 3.85 6.22 -0.96
CA MET A 110 2.39 6.11 -1.17
C MET A 110 1.70 7.47 -1.14
N ALA A 111 2.06 8.32 -0.19
CA ALA A 111 1.52 9.68 -0.09
C ALA A 111 1.93 10.54 -1.29
N HIS A 112 3.20 10.47 -1.71
CA HIS A 112 3.69 11.20 -2.87
C HIS A 112 2.96 10.79 -4.16
N ILE A 113 2.82 9.51 -4.43
CA ILE A 113 2.14 9.02 -5.63
C ILE A 113 0.64 9.31 -5.59
N ARG A 114 -0.02 9.22 -4.42
CA ARG A 114 -1.39 9.72 -4.24
C ARG A 114 -1.52 11.17 -4.70
N ASP A 115 -0.63 12.03 -4.22
CA ASP A 115 -0.68 13.46 -4.52
C ASP A 115 -0.43 13.73 -6.01
N GLU A 116 0.50 13.02 -6.64
CA GLU A 116 0.75 13.10 -8.09
C GLU A 116 -0.46 12.64 -8.92
N ILE A 117 -1.08 11.52 -8.56
CA ILE A 117 -2.29 11.04 -9.27
C ILE A 117 -3.42 12.05 -9.13
N ASN A 118 -3.68 12.55 -7.93
CA ASN A 118 -4.74 13.53 -7.69
C ASN A 118 -4.47 14.86 -8.40
N ARG A 119 -3.21 15.31 -8.46
CA ARG A 119 -2.80 16.49 -9.21
C ARG A 119 -3.03 16.32 -10.71
N LEU A 120 -2.64 15.18 -11.27
CA LEU A 120 -2.83 14.88 -12.71
C LEU A 120 -4.30 14.74 -13.06
N ALA A 121 -5.09 14.12 -12.21
CA ALA A 121 -6.52 13.95 -12.40
C ALA A 121 -7.34 15.22 -12.10
N GLN A 122 -6.74 16.24 -11.49
CA GLN A 122 -7.42 17.44 -10.98
C GLN A 122 -8.64 17.13 -10.08
N SER A 123 -8.60 15.99 -9.42
CA SER A 123 -9.65 15.47 -8.54
C SER A 123 -9.10 14.40 -7.61
N GLN A 124 -9.84 14.08 -6.54
CA GLN A 124 -9.44 13.01 -5.62
C GLN A 124 -9.75 11.63 -6.22
N ARG A 125 -8.78 11.03 -6.87
CA ARG A 125 -8.84 9.68 -7.46
C ARG A 125 -8.08 8.65 -6.64
N MET A 126 -7.15 9.09 -5.81
CA MET A 126 -6.28 8.21 -5.05
C MET A 126 -6.23 8.62 -3.58
N LEU A 127 -6.27 7.62 -2.71
CA LEU A 127 -6.03 7.69 -1.28
C LEU A 127 -4.77 6.88 -0.93
N ALA A 128 -4.19 7.06 0.26
CA ALA A 128 -2.99 6.36 0.69
C ALA A 128 -3.12 5.83 2.12
N HIS A 129 -2.70 4.58 2.32
CA HIS A 129 -2.53 4.02 3.66
C HIS A 129 -1.30 4.60 4.38
N GLY A 130 -1.45 4.83 5.69
CA GLY A 130 -0.34 4.79 6.63
C GLY A 130 -0.13 3.37 7.10
N LEU A 131 1.10 3.03 7.43
CA LEU A 131 1.48 1.71 7.89
C LEU A 131 1.75 1.71 9.39
N VAL A 132 1.39 0.61 10.05
CA VAL A 132 1.66 0.41 11.46
C VAL A 132 2.04 -1.04 11.75
N THR A 133 3.07 -1.20 12.60
CA THR A 133 3.55 -2.48 13.13
C THR A 133 3.51 -2.39 14.66
N PRO A 134 2.36 -2.63 15.29
CA PRO A 134 2.11 -2.26 16.68
C PRO A 134 3.03 -2.96 17.69
N GLN A 135 3.65 -4.08 17.30
CA GLN A 135 4.66 -4.76 18.13
C GLN A 135 5.90 -3.88 18.41
N LEU A 136 6.16 -2.85 17.60
CA LEU A 136 7.27 -1.91 17.79
C LEU A 136 6.99 -0.90 18.93
N GLY A 137 5.79 -0.89 19.48
CA GLY A 137 5.41 -0.11 20.65
C GLY A 137 5.45 1.39 20.43
N ALA A 138 6.01 2.13 21.40
CA ALA A 138 5.98 3.60 21.42
C ALA A 138 6.55 4.24 20.13
N ALA A 139 7.64 3.71 19.62
CA ALA A 139 8.26 4.24 18.41
C ALA A 139 7.32 4.20 17.19
N ASP A 140 6.51 3.14 17.07
CA ASP A 140 5.55 3.04 15.98
C ASP A 140 4.31 3.92 16.19
N LEU A 141 3.90 4.13 17.44
CA LEU A 141 2.84 5.09 17.78
C LEU A 141 3.25 6.54 17.47
N GLU A 142 4.50 6.90 17.69
CA GLU A 142 5.08 8.19 17.26
C GLU A 142 5.13 8.30 15.74
N PHE A 143 5.51 7.21 15.07
CA PHE A 143 5.52 7.15 13.62
C PHE A 143 4.11 7.25 13.02
N MET A 144 3.08 6.70 13.67
CA MET A 144 1.68 6.93 13.30
C MET A 144 1.33 8.43 13.34
N ALA A 145 1.72 9.13 14.42
CA ALA A 145 1.45 10.56 14.55
C ALA A 145 2.13 11.35 13.41
N MET A 146 3.39 11.06 13.13
CA MET A 146 4.12 11.69 12.01
C MET A 146 3.44 11.44 10.66
N GLN A 147 3.04 10.20 10.36
CA GLN A 147 2.34 9.88 9.11
C GLN A 147 1.02 10.67 8.98
N ALA A 148 0.23 10.74 10.04
CA ALA A 148 -1.03 11.48 10.03
C ALA A 148 -0.79 13.00 9.82
N GLU A 149 0.20 13.56 10.49
CA GLU A 149 0.49 15.00 10.46
C GLU A 149 1.18 15.44 9.17
N THR A 150 2.21 14.69 8.75
CA THR A 150 3.09 15.11 7.64
C THR A 150 2.63 14.56 6.30
N LEU A 151 2.26 13.28 6.25
CA LEU A 151 1.90 12.60 5.01
C LEU A 151 0.39 12.69 4.71
N LYS A 152 -0.41 13.15 5.67
CA LYS A 152 -1.86 13.31 5.51
C LYS A 152 -2.51 12.02 4.96
N ILE A 153 -2.13 10.89 5.51
CA ILE A 153 -2.67 9.58 5.11
C ILE A 153 -4.19 9.51 5.29
N ASP A 154 -4.81 8.58 4.59
CA ASP A 154 -6.27 8.49 4.51
C ASP A 154 -6.84 7.31 5.32
N ALA A 155 -6.06 6.27 5.56
CA ALA A 155 -6.44 5.10 6.35
C ALA A 155 -5.20 4.40 6.93
N TRP A 156 -5.41 3.50 7.90
CA TRP A 156 -4.35 2.69 8.50
C TRP A 156 -4.32 1.29 7.93
N LYS A 157 -3.11 0.78 7.70
CA LYS A 157 -2.86 -0.60 7.30
C LYS A 157 -1.93 -1.28 8.28
N CYS A 158 -2.34 -2.44 8.78
CA CYS A 158 -1.52 -3.33 9.60
C CYS A 158 -1.69 -4.77 9.15
N TYR A 159 -0.77 -5.61 9.56
CA TYR A 159 -0.82 -7.05 9.30
C TYR A 159 -0.62 -7.82 10.61
N THR A 160 -1.63 -8.56 11.01
CA THR A 160 -1.57 -9.38 12.24
C THR A 160 -0.52 -10.50 12.18
N GLY A 161 -0.14 -10.92 10.97
CA GLY A 161 0.93 -11.87 10.72
C GLY A 161 2.34 -11.25 10.66
N SER A 162 2.49 -9.93 10.79
CA SER A 162 3.81 -9.29 10.82
C SER A 162 4.63 -9.79 12.01
N CYS A 163 5.93 -10.05 11.76
CA CYS A 163 6.84 -10.59 12.73
C CYS A 163 8.18 -9.83 12.68
N PRO A 164 8.27 -8.61 13.26
CA PRO A 164 9.51 -7.85 13.31
C PRO A 164 10.55 -8.57 14.18
N LYS A 165 11.82 -8.17 14.02
CA LYS A 165 12.93 -8.78 14.78
C LYS A 165 12.66 -8.72 16.30
N GLY A 166 12.82 -9.85 16.98
CA GLY A 166 12.56 -10.00 18.41
C GLY A 166 11.18 -10.58 18.73
N PHE A 167 10.37 -10.81 17.71
CA PHE A 167 9.10 -11.51 17.84
C PHE A 167 9.16 -12.86 17.12
N ASP A 168 8.48 -13.86 17.65
CA ASP A 168 8.42 -15.23 17.14
C ASP A 168 7.07 -15.53 16.45
N ARG A 169 6.13 -14.61 16.55
CA ARG A 169 4.77 -14.75 16.03
C ARG A 169 4.15 -13.38 15.72
N GLY A 170 3.06 -13.41 14.97
CA GLY A 170 2.17 -12.26 14.79
C GLY A 170 1.45 -11.85 16.08
N TRP A 171 0.42 -11.06 15.95
CA TRP A 171 -0.35 -10.51 17.07
C TRP A 171 -1.86 -10.61 16.77
N TRP A 172 -2.68 -10.44 17.79
CA TRP A 172 -4.13 -10.52 17.68
C TRP A 172 -4.76 -9.15 17.89
N MET A 173 -5.89 -8.91 17.20
CA MET A 173 -6.61 -7.62 17.30
C MET A 173 -7.20 -7.35 18.69
N ASP A 174 -7.31 -8.35 19.53
CA ASP A 174 -7.74 -8.28 20.93
C ASP A 174 -6.58 -8.32 21.94
N ASP A 175 -5.34 -8.22 21.48
CA ASP A 175 -4.17 -8.13 22.36
C ASP A 175 -4.13 -6.75 23.03
N GLU A 176 -4.34 -6.75 24.36
CA GLU A 176 -4.39 -5.52 25.16
C GLU A 176 -3.06 -4.74 25.18
N ARG A 177 -1.92 -5.41 24.99
CA ARG A 177 -0.60 -4.78 25.02
C ARG A 177 -0.12 -4.29 23.66
N ILE A 178 -0.57 -4.93 22.61
CA ILE A 178 -0.11 -4.65 21.24
C ILE A 178 -1.18 -3.90 20.46
N ALA A 179 -2.39 -4.47 20.36
CA ALA A 179 -3.45 -3.90 19.54
C ALA A 179 -4.09 -2.66 20.16
N TYR A 180 -4.41 -2.68 21.45
CA TYR A 180 -5.17 -1.59 22.08
C TYR A 180 -4.44 -0.25 22.07
N PRO A 181 -3.12 -0.15 22.37
CA PRO A 181 -2.39 1.12 22.21
C PRO A 181 -2.43 1.68 20.77
N MET A 182 -2.31 0.81 19.77
CA MET A 182 -2.43 1.21 18.36
C MET A 182 -3.84 1.71 18.05
N LEU A 183 -4.89 0.98 18.43
CA LEU A 183 -6.29 1.36 18.20
C LEU A 183 -6.62 2.70 18.89
N GLU A 184 -6.14 2.90 20.12
CA GLU A 184 -6.31 4.14 20.83
C GLU A 184 -5.59 5.31 20.15
N GLN A 185 -4.37 5.08 19.66
CA GLN A 185 -3.63 6.09 18.89
C GLN A 185 -4.34 6.42 17.58
N ALA A 186 -4.81 5.42 16.84
CA ALA A 186 -5.58 5.62 15.62
C ALA A 186 -6.86 6.44 15.89
N ARG A 187 -7.55 6.15 17.00
CA ARG A 187 -8.71 6.91 17.44
C ARG A 187 -8.38 8.36 17.77
N LYS A 188 -7.25 8.63 18.46
CA LYS A 188 -6.79 9.98 18.79
C LYS A 188 -6.43 10.79 17.54
N LEU A 189 -5.74 10.17 16.60
CA LEU A 189 -5.34 10.80 15.36
C LEU A 189 -6.53 11.09 14.43
N ASN A 190 -7.66 10.39 14.64
CA ASN A 190 -8.96 10.71 14.07
C ASN A 190 -8.92 11.05 12.57
N ILE A 191 -8.29 10.16 11.78
CA ILE A 191 -8.26 10.32 10.33
C ILE A 191 -9.70 10.21 9.82
N LYS A 192 -10.24 11.34 9.40
CA LYS A 192 -11.58 11.45 8.83
C LYS A 192 -11.45 11.77 7.34
N ARG A 193 -11.52 10.76 6.52
CA ARG A 193 -11.71 10.96 5.08
C ARG A 193 -12.58 9.86 4.49
#